data_13663d8ce1ea3efefa59a06fd4cc481d
#
_entry.id   13663d8ce1ea3efefa59a06fd4cc481d
#
_cell.length_a   1.000
_cell.length_b   1.000
_cell.length_c   1.000
_cell.angle_alpha   90.00
_cell.angle_beta   90.00
_cell.angle_gamma   90.00
#
_symmetry.space_group_name_H-M   'P 1'
#
loop_
_entity.id
_entity.type
_entity.pdbx_description
1 polymer ?
#
loop_
_entity_poly.entity_id
_entity_poly.type
_entity_poly.pdbx_seq_one_letter_code
_entity_poly.pdbx_strand_id
1 'polypeptide(L)'
;RCWMYSIEWQKRGLPHAHILIWLIEKVKKSKSQKVRPDLIDQVISAEIPDVDIDPDLFEIITKNMIHGPCGLLNNNSPCMSDGKCTKRYPRHFLAETITGNDGYPLYRRRSTEDGGKSITLKVRNNDAEVDNRWVVPYSPLLSKTYKAHINVEYCNSVKSIKYICKYVNKGSDMAVFGVGNETASIDEIDQYQVGRYISSNEAVWRILSFPIHERHPTVVHLAVHLENGQRVYFTTENARARALSPPHTTLTAFFSLCGDDMFAKTLLYSEVPTYYTWNASAKKFQRRKQVKAVEGHTNLYSTDALGRLYTV
;
A
#
# COMPACT_ATOMS: atom_id res chain seq x y z
N ARG A 1 -0.59 6.58 16.20
CA ARG A 1 -0.98 6.62 14.77
C ARG A 1 0.09 5.94 13.96
N CYS A 2 -0.30 5.03 13.08
CA CYS A 2 0.65 4.30 12.23
C CYS A 2 0.47 4.78 10.79
N TRP A 3 1.57 4.93 10.08
CA TRP A 3 1.58 5.28 8.68
C TRP A 3 2.84 4.75 8.01
N MET A 4 2.78 4.57 6.71
CA MET A 4 3.95 4.32 5.86
C MET A 4 3.72 4.92 4.48
N TYR A 5 4.80 5.30 3.81
CA TYR A 5 4.74 5.69 2.41
C TYR A 5 5.92 5.12 1.62
N SER A 6 5.73 5.07 0.32
CA SER A 6 6.77 4.79 -0.65
C SER A 6 6.60 5.70 -1.86
N ILE A 7 7.71 6.21 -2.38
CA ILE A 7 7.76 6.99 -3.61
C ILE A 7 8.17 6.08 -4.75
N GLU A 8 7.40 6.08 -5.81
CA GLU A 8 7.66 5.36 -7.06
C GLU A 8 7.75 6.36 -8.22
N TRP A 9 8.71 6.21 -9.09
CA TRP A 9 8.79 7.02 -10.31
C TRP A 9 8.11 6.28 -11.45
N GLN A 10 7.09 6.93 -12.01
CA GLN A 10 6.41 6.41 -13.19
C GLN A 10 7.34 6.44 -14.41
N LYS A 11 6.99 5.69 -15.47
CA LYS A 11 7.78 5.63 -16.72
C LYS A 11 8.10 7.02 -17.32
N ARG A 12 7.30 8.05 -17.01
CA ARG A 12 7.53 9.45 -17.42
C ARG A 12 8.42 10.23 -16.46
N GLY A 13 9.00 9.60 -15.45
CA GLY A 13 9.86 10.23 -14.45
C GLY A 13 9.15 11.06 -13.39
N LEU A 14 7.82 11.07 -13.34
CA LEU A 14 7.08 11.76 -12.30
C LEU A 14 6.99 10.91 -11.01
N PRO A 15 7.27 11.50 -9.83
CA PRO A 15 7.13 10.80 -8.57
C PRO A 15 5.65 10.54 -8.25
N HIS A 16 5.36 9.36 -7.73
CA HIS A 16 4.06 8.93 -7.27
C HIS A 16 4.19 8.40 -5.85
N ALA A 17 3.40 8.93 -4.92
CA ALA A 17 3.42 8.50 -3.53
C ALA A 17 2.32 7.47 -3.26
N HIS A 18 2.70 6.34 -2.68
CA HIS A 18 1.77 5.38 -2.09
C HIS A 18 1.82 5.53 -0.58
N ILE A 19 0.70 5.91 0.02
CA ILE A 19 0.62 6.20 1.46
C ILE A 19 -0.40 5.28 2.09
N LEU A 20 -0.03 4.65 3.20
CA LEU A 20 -0.92 3.83 4.02
C LEU A 20 -1.03 4.46 5.41
N ILE A 21 -2.27 4.68 5.86
CA ILE A 21 -2.57 5.30 7.15
C ILE A 21 -3.50 4.37 7.92
N TRP A 22 -3.13 4.04 9.16
CA TRP A 22 -4.00 3.31 10.07
C TRP A 22 -4.81 4.28 10.90
N LEU A 23 -6.13 4.24 10.72
CA LEU A 23 -7.06 5.05 11.50
C LEU A 23 -7.18 4.49 12.94
N ILE A 24 -7.35 5.38 13.91
CA ILE A 24 -7.56 5.00 15.30
C ILE A 24 -8.95 4.35 15.45
N GLU A 25 -9.07 3.38 16.35
CA GLU A 25 -10.15 2.41 16.53
C GLU A 25 -11.60 2.92 16.70
N LYS A 26 -11.87 4.22 16.67
CA LYS A 26 -13.27 4.72 16.73
C LYS A 26 -14.13 4.16 15.58
N VAL A 27 -13.49 3.71 14.51
CA VAL A 27 -14.12 3.08 13.34
C VAL A 27 -14.31 1.56 13.51
N LYS A 28 -13.67 0.93 14.52
CA LYS A 28 -13.58 -0.53 14.67
C LYS A 28 -14.56 -1.17 15.67
N LYS A 29 -15.49 -0.46 16.28
CA LYS A 29 -16.38 -1.06 17.26
C LYS A 29 -17.54 -1.83 16.63
N SER A 30 -17.25 -3.01 16.11
CA SER A 30 -18.21 -4.13 16.07
C SER A 30 -17.42 -5.43 16.09
N LYS A 31 -17.80 -6.35 16.98
CA LYS A 31 -17.29 -7.73 17.03
C LYS A 31 -17.64 -8.55 15.77
N SER A 32 -18.47 -8.02 14.88
CA SER A 32 -18.69 -8.53 13.54
C SER A 32 -17.83 -7.72 12.57
N GLN A 33 -16.98 -8.37 11.82
CA GLN A 33 -16.03 -7.83 10.83
C GLN A 33 -16.67 -7.08 9.64
N LYS A 34 -17.86 -6.49 9.81
CA LYS A 34 -18.51 -5.71 8.75
C LYS A 34 -18.04 -4.27 8.81
N VAL A 35 -17.43 -3.85 7.72
CA VAL A 35 -17.13 -2.45 7.43
C VAL A 35 -18.43 -1.64 7.57
N ARG A 36 -18.36 -0.50 8.24
CA ARG A 36 -19.51 0.41 8.37
C ARG A 36 -19.47 1.45 7.23
N PRO A 37 -20.34 1.33 6.23
CA PRO A 37 -20.37 2.23 5.06
C PRO A 37 -20.49 3.71 5.44
N ASP A 38 -21.31 4.02 6.43
CA ASP A 38 -21.54 5.37 6.95
C ASP A 38 -20.27 6.05 7.46
N LEU A 39 -19.32 5.29 8.02
CA LEU A 39 -18.03 5.82 8.47
C LEU A 39 -17.06 6.02 7.30
N ILE A 40 -17.17 5.21 6.25
CA ILE A 40 -16.39 5.39 5.04
C ILE A 40 -16.80 6.68 4.37
N ASP A 41 -18.09 6.92 4.18
CA ASP A 41 -18.62 8.11 3.51
C ASP A 41 -18.29 9.43 4.23
N GLN A 42 -17.97 9.38 5.53
CA GLN A 42 -17.46 10.55 6.27
C GLN A 42 -16.02 10.93 5.91
N VAL A 43 -15.24 10.00 5.39
CA VAL A 43 -13.80 10.20 5.11
C VAL A 43 -13.51 10.16 3.62
N ILE A 44 -14.22 9.33 2.86
CA ILE A 44 -14.00 9.10 1.44
C ILE A 44 -15.28 9.35 0.67
N SER A 45 -15.21 10.18 -0.38
CA SER A 45 -16.27 10.44 -1.31
C SER A 45 -15.88 10.05 -2.73
N ALA A 46 -16.85 9.65 -3.53
CA ALA A 46 -16.71 9.42 -4.97
C ALA A 46 -17.81 10.15 -5.77
N GLU A 47 -18.23 11.31 -5.27
CA GLU A 47 -19.25 12.15 -5.85
C GLU A 47 -18.71 13.56 -6.14
N ILE A 48 -19.26 14.23 -7.14
CA ILE A 48 -18.99 15.63 -7.42
C ILE A 48 -19.62 16.47 -6.30
N PRO A 49 -18.82 17.33 -5.61
CA PRO A 49 -19.36 18.19 -4.55
C PRO A 49 -20.42 19.16 -5.08
N ASP A 50 -21.27 19.63 -4.18
CA ASP A 50 -22.21 20.70 -4.49
C ASP A 50 -21.45 22.04 -4.53
N VAL A 51 -21.54 22.73 -5.65
CA VAL A 51 -20.85 24.03 -5.86
C VAL A 51 -21.38 25.11 -4.92
N ASP A 52 -22.64 25.04 -4.53
CA ASP A 52 -23.26 26.05 -3.64
C ASP A 52 -22.87 25.82 -2.17
N ILE A 53 -22.52 24.57 -1.82
CA ILE A 53 -22.12 24.20 -0.45
C ILE A 53 -20.61 24.35 -0.26
N ASP A 54 -19.80 23.87 -1.20
CA ASP A 54 -18.33 23.87 -1.09
C ASP A 54 -17.69 24.12 -2.47
N PRO A 55 -17.68 25.40 -2.92
CA PRO A 55 -17.16 25.77 -4.23
C PRO A 55 -15.66 25.45 -4.38
N ASP A 56 -14.85 25.58 -3.32
CA ASP A 56 -13.44 25.28 -3.36
C ASP A 56 -13.21 23.78 -3.61
N LEU A 57 -13.92 22.93 -2.90
CA LEU A 57 -13.81 21.48 -3.10
C LEU A 57 -14.34 21.08 -4.49
N PHE A 58 -15.43 21.69 -4.96
CA PHE A 58 -15.97 21.47 -6.30
C PHE A 58 -14.90 21.75 -7.37
N GLU A 59 -14.22 22.89 -7.32
CA GLU A 59 -13.15 23.24 -8.27
C GLU A 59 -12.01 22.22 -8.22
N ILE A 60 -11.55 21.85 -7.02
CA ILE A 60 -10.46 20.90 -6.84
C ILE A 60 -10.82 19.52 -7.43
N ILE A 61 -12.01 19.03 -7.14
CA ILE A 61 -12.45 17.68 -7.57
C ILE A 61 -12.70 17.63 -9.08
N THR A 62 -13.37 18.62 -9.62
CA THR A 62 -13.65 18.67 -11.06
C THR A 62 -12.38 18.82 -11.90
N LYS A 63 -11.35 19.48 -11.36
CA LYS A 63 -10.07 19.66 -12.02
C LYS A 63 -9.14 18.45 -11.87
N ASN A 64 -9.09 17.82 -10.69
CA ASN A 64 -8.05 16.84 -10.37
C ASN A 64 -8.56 15.41 -10.22
N MET A 65 -9.85 15.20 -9.91
CA MET A 65 -10.37 13.89 -9.48
C MET A 65 -11.36 13.28 -10.46
N ILE A 66 -11.45 13.78 -11.68
CA ILE A 66 -12.23 13.15 -12.76
C ILE A 66 -11.32 12.24 -13.58
N HIS A 67 -11.72 10.97 -13.70
CA HIS A 67 -11.03 10.03 -14.57
C HIS A 67 -11.53 10.18 -16.02
N GLY A 68 -10.64 10.59 -16.88
CA GLY A 68 -10.99 10.66 -18.30
C GLY A 68 -11.53 12.02 -18.73
N PRO A 69 -12.58 12.03 -19.53
CA PRO A 69 -13.32 10.88 -20.08
C PRO A 69 -12.52 10.03 -21.06
N CYS A 70 -12.81 8.73 -21.05
CA CYS A 70 -12.20 7.72 -21.93
C CYS A 70 -13.32 6.90 -22.64
N GLY A 71 -12.98 5.81 -23.30
CA GLY A 71 -13.95 5.01 -24.05
C GLY A 71 -14.38 5.71 -25.34
N LEU A 72 -15.68 5.72 -25.63
CA LEU A 72 -16.21 6.31 -26.85
C LEU A 72 -15.86 7.79 -27.03
N LEU A 73 -15.70 8.52 -25.94
CA LEU A 73 -15.30 9.93 -25.96
C LEU A 73 -13.82 10.13 -26.26
N ASN A 74 -12.97 9.17 -25.91
CA ASN A 74 -11.54 9.21 -26.17
C ASN A 74 -10.93 7.79 -26.14
N ASN A 75 -10.98 7.11 -27.30
CA ASN A 75 -10.44 5.77 -27.47
C ASN A 75 -8.91 5.71 -27.35
N ASN A 76 -8.21 6.83 -27.56
CA ASN A 76 -6.75 6.93 -27.47
C ASN A 76 -6.27 7.31 -26.06
N SER A 77 -7.15 7.28 -25.07
CA SER A 77 -6.74 7.55 -23.69
C SER A 77 -5.76 6.47 -23.19
N PRO A 78 -4.70 6.85 -22.44
CA PRO A 78 -3.71 5.90 -21.92
C PRO A 78 -4.27 4.76 -21.05
N CYS A 79 -5.48 4.93 -20.55
CA CYS A 79 -6.17 3.89 -19.77
C CYS A 79 -6.90 2.86 -20.62
N MET A 80 -6.97 3.05 -21.93
CA MET A 80 -7.69 2.14 -22.84
C MET A 80 -6.80 0.98 -23.28
N SER A 81 -7.34 -0.24 -23.23
CA SER A 81 -6.75 -1.44 -23.82
C SER A 81 -7.91 -2.31 -24.31
N ASP A 82 -7.80 -2.81 -25.55
CA ASP A 82 -8.81 -3.68 -26.18
C ASP A 82 -10.23 -3.10 -26.13
N GLY A 83 -10.35 -1.79 -26.37
CA GLY A 83 -11.62 -1.06 -26.37
C GLY A 83 -12.26 -0.85 -25.00
N LYS A 84 -11.56 -1.21 -23.90
CA LYS A 84 -12.04 -1.08 -22.51
C LYS A 84 -11.11 -0.24 -21.65
N CYS A 85 -11.69 0.47 -20.70
CA CYS A 85 -10.90 1.17 -19.69
C CYS A 85 -10.30 0.20 -18.68
N THR A 86 -8.97 0.11 -18.59
CA THR A 86 -8.26 -0.76 -17.64
C THR A 86 -8.54 -0.38 -16.17
N LYS A 87 -8.99 0.85 -15.93
CA LYS A 87 -9.41 1.35 -14.61
C LYS A 87 -10.89 1.14 -14.36
N ARG A 88 -11.63 0.54 -15.32
CA ARG A 88 -13.08 0.22 -15.25
C ARG A 88 -13.96 1.45 -15.06
N TYR A 89 -13.63 2.57 -15.70
CA TYR A 89 -14.53 3.73 -15.79
C TYR A 89 -15.33 3.69 -17.11
N PRO A 90 -16.58 4.20 -17.10
CA PRO A 90 -17.35 4.72 -15.96
C PRO A 90 -17.74 3.61 -14.97
N ARG A 91 -17.82 3.96 -13.68
CA ARG A 91 -18.29 3.07 -12.61
C ARG A 91 -19.82 2.98 -12.65
N HIS A 92 -20.41 2.07 -11.88
CA HIS A 92 -21.86 2.00 -11.73
C HIS A 92 -22.38 3.05 -10.75
N PHE A 93 -23.60 3.50 -10.95
CA PHE A 93 -24.31 4.26 -9.93
C PHE A 93 -24.62 3.37 -8.73
N LEU A 94 -24.52 3.93 -7.55
CA LEU A 94 -24.83 3.30 -6.26
C LEU A 94 -25.43 4.36 -5.33
N ALA A 95 -26.62 4.11 -4.81
CA ALA A 95 -27.29 5.01 -3.87
C ALA A 95 -26.58 5.09 -2.52
N GLU A 96 -25.89 4.02 -2.10
CA GLU A 96 -25.16 3.91 -0.85
C GLU A 96 -23.83 3.16 -1.04
N THR A 97 -22.86 3.45 -0.18
CA THR A 97 -21.61 2.67 -0.12
C THR A 97 -21.90 1.28 0.41
N ILE A 98 -21.45 0.27 -0.30
CA ILE A 98 -21.62 -1.14 0.08
C ILE A 98 -20.29 -1.86 0.12
N THR A 99 -20.21 -2.96 0.86
CA THR A 99 -19.04 -3.82 0.85
C THR A 99 -19.16 -4.85 -0.26
N GLY A 100 -18.21 -4.85 -1.19
CA GLY A 100 -18.13 -5.86 -2.26
C GLY A 100 -17.81 -7.26 -1.72
N ASN A 101 -18.03 -8.28 -2.56
CA ASN A 101 -17.78 -9.69 -2.20
C ASN A 101 -16.30 -9.98 -1.87
N ASP A 102 -15.40 -9.16 -2.34
CA ASP A 102 -13.95 -9.22 -2.10
C ASP A 102 -13.50 -8.42 -0.86
N GLY A 103 -14.45 -7.83 -0.12
CA GLY A 103 -14.22 -7.02 1.05
C GLY A 103 -13.83 -5.56 0.77
N TYR A 104 -13.76 -5.16 -0.51
CA TYR A 104 -13.52 -3.76 -0.89
C TYR A 104 -14.83 -2.98 -0.92
N PRO A 105 -14.83 -1.69 -0.51
CA PRO A 105 -16.00 -0.86 -0.64
C PRO A 105 -16.27 -0.50 -2.09
N LEU A 106 -17.53 -0.54 -2.44
CA LEU A 106 -18.08 0.11 -3.63
C LEU A 106 -18.69 1.42 -3.15
N TYR A 107 -18.05 2.53 -3.47
CA TYR A 107 -18.40 3.85 -2.97
C TYR A 107 -19.70 4.36 -3.57
N ARG A 108 -20.47 5.11 -2.78
CA ARG A 108 -21.66 5.80 -3.21
C ARG A 108 -21.36 6.71 -4.40
N ARG A 109 -22.24 6.63 -5.42
CA ARG A 109 -22.21 7.40 -6.66
C ARG A 109 -23.65 7.60 -7.12
N ARG A 110 -24.31 8.61 -6.59
CA ARG A 110 -25.71 8.88 -6.90
C ARG A 110 -25.86 9.38 -8.34
N SER A 111 -26.96 8.96 -8.98
CA SER A 111 -27.39 9.54 -10.23
C SER A 111 -27.91 10.97 -10.01
N THR A 112 -28.08 11.73 -11.07
CA THR A 112 -28.72 13.06 -10.98
C THR A 112 -30.14 12.99 -10.43
N GLU A 113 -30.87 11.92 -10.72
CA GLU A 113 -32.21 11.63 -10.21
C GLU A 113 -32.20 11.38 -8.70
N ASP A 114 -31.10 10.80 -8.16
CA ASP A 114 -30.91 10.53 -6.73
C ASP A 114 -30.19 11.67 -6.00
N GLY A 115 -30.08 12.85 -6.62
CA GLY A 115 -29.42 14.02 -6.03
C GLY A 115 -27.91 14.09 -6.24
N GLY A 116 -27.36 13.26 -7.13
CA GLY A 116 -25.99 13.41 -7.60
C GLY A 116 -25.84 14.63 -8.52
N LYS A 117 -24.60 14.99 -8.81
CA LYS A 117 -24.26 16.13 -9.68
C LYS A 117 -23.61 15.66 -10.97
N SER A 118 -23.78 16.47 -12.03
CA SER A 118 -23.03 16.34 -13.28
C SER A 118 -22.40 17.66 -13.66
N ILE A 119 -21.39 17.61 -14.48
CA ILE A 119 -20.67 18.77 -15.02
C ILE A 119 -20.39 18.57 -16.50
N THR A 120 -20.27 19.65 -17.23
CA THR A 120 -19.83 19.61 -18.64
C THR A 120 -18.32 19.92 -18.69
N LEU A 121 -17.55 19.00 -19.25
CA LEU A 121 -16.12 19.16 -19.47
C LEU A 121 -15.84 19.25 -20.98
N LYS A 122 -14.91 20.14 -21.34
CA LYS A 122 -14.40 20.18 -22.70
C LYS A 122 -13.36 19.08 -22.92
N VAL A 123 -13.66 18.14 -23.81
CA VAL A 123 -12.75 17.07 -24.21
C VAL A 123 -12.36 17.27 -25.66
N ARG A 124 -11.16 17.73 -25.88
CA ARG A 124 -10.71 18.21 -27.21
C ARG A 124 -11.64 19.35 -27.68
N ASN A 125 -12.43 19.13 -28.72
CA ASN A 125 -13.36 20.13 -29.28
C ASN A 125 -14.84 19.82 -28.97
N ASN A 126 -15.12 18.82 -28.13
CA ASN A 126 -16.47 18.39 -27.81
C ASN A 126 -16.76 18.61 -26.34
N ASP A 127 -17.98 19.00 -26.03
CA ASP A 127 -18.50 19.04 -24.66
C ASP A 127 -18.94 17.62 -24.27
N ALA A 128 -18.48 17.16 -23.12
CA ALA A 128 -18.82 15.87 -22.56
C ALA A 128 -19.46 16.05 -21.18
N GLU A 129 -20.63 15.48 -20.99
CA GLU A 129 -21.23 15.43 -19.66
C GLU A 129 -20.56 14.34 -18.82
N VAL A 130 -20.15 14.71 -17.64
CA VAL A 130 -19.44 13.86 -16.66
C VAL A 130 -20.18 13.91 -15.34
N ASP A 131 -20.48 12.75 -14.80
CA ASP A 131 -21.20 12.54 -13.55
C ASP A 131 -20.38 11.77 -12.52
N ASN A 132 -20.99 11.38 -11.40
CA ASN A 132 -20.35 10.66 -10.32
C ASN A 132 -19.67 9.34 -10.72
N ARG A 133 -20.04 8.76 -11.87
CA ARG A 133 -19.40 7.52 -12.36
C ARG A 133 -17.94 7.70 -12.75
N TRP A 134 -17.52 8.94 -12.99
CA TRP A 134 -16.18 9.27 -13.43
C TRP A 134 -15.26 9.79 -12.31
N VAL A 135 -15.81 10.02 -11.13
CA VAL A 135 -15.06 10.56 -9.99
C VAL A 135 -14.11 9.50 -9.42
N VAL A 136 -12.86 9.84 -9.23
CA VAL A 136 -11.87 9.03 -8.48
C VAL A 136 -12.15 9.21 -6.99
N PRO A 137 -12.22 8.13 -6.18
CA PRO A 137 -12.46 8.26 -4.75
C PRO A 137 -11.42 9.17 -4.09
N TYR A 138 -11.86 10.08 -3.26
CA TYR A 138 -11.02 11.09 -2.63
C TYR A 138 -11.44 11.37 -1.18
N SER A 139 -10.54 12.00 -0.41
CA SER A 139 -10.87 12.57 0.91
C SER A 139 -11.03 14.07 0.79
N PRO A 140 -12.19 14.66 1.16
CA PRO A 140 -12.39 16.11 1.13
C PRO A 140 -11.30 16.87 1.88
N LEU A 141 -10.90 16.37 3.05
CA LEU A 141 -9.84 16.96 3.86
C LEU A 141 -8.50 17.00 3.11
N LEU A 142 -8.07 15.87 2.56
CA LEU A 142 -6.79 15.79 1.85
C LEU A 142 -6.81 16.57 0.55
N SER A 143 -7.91 16.52 -0.19
CA SER A 143 -8.07 17.28 -1.44
C SER A 143 -7.97 18.79 -1.20
N LYS A 144 -8.63 19.33 -0.17
CA LYS A 144 -8.55 20.76 0.18
C LYS A 144 -7.17 21.15 0.70
N THR A 145 -6.52 20.27 1.46
CA THR A 145 -5.19 20.53 2.02
C THR A 145 -4.12 20.62 0.95
N TYR A 146 -4.11 19.68 0.01
CA TYR A 146 -3.01 19.55 -0.95
C TYR A 146 -3.35 20.06 -2.35
N LYS A 147 -4.62 20.25 -2.69
CA LYS A 147 -5.12 20.72 -4.00
C LYS A 147 -4.54 19.92 -5.18
N ALA A 148 -4.41 18.62 -5.01
CA ALA A 148 -3.75 17.69 -5.92
C ALA A 148 -4.61 16.46 -6.22
N HIS A 149 -4.21 15.67 -7.22
CA HIS A 149 -4.80 14.36 -7.48
C HIS A 149 -4.40 13.38 -6.39
N ILE A 150 -5.34 13.01 -5.51
CA ILE A 150 -5.12 12.08 -4.40
C ILE A 150 -6.24 11.04 -4.39
N ASN A 151 -5.98 9.87 -4.94
CA ASN A 151 -6.89 8.73 -4.83
C ASN A 151 -6.82 8.17 -3.39
N VAL A 152 -7.97 8.07 -2.74
CA VAL A 152 -8.10 7.54 -1.38
C VAL A 152 -9.00 6.32 -1.40
N GLU A 153 -8.47 5.20 -0.93
CA GLU A 153 -9.17 3.92 -0.89
C GLU A 153 -9.20 3.37 0.53
N TYR A 154 -10.35 2.85 0.95
CA TYR A 154 -10.45 2.13 2.21
C TYR A 154 -9.92 0.70 2.04
N CYS A 155 -8.86 0.37 2.77
CA CYS A 155 -8.22 -0.94 2.69
C CYS A 155 -8.73 -1.86 3.81
N ASN A 156 -9.59 -2.79 3.48
CA ASN A 156 -10.09 -3.83 4.40
C ASN A 156 -9.46 -5.20 4.18
N SER A 157 -8.53 -5.31 3.24
CA SER A 157 -7.95 -6.58 2.84
C SER A 157 -6.43 -6.57 2.93
N VAL A 158 -5.87 -7.69 3.39
CA VAL A 158 -4.42 -7.96 3.37
C VAL A 158 -3.82 -7.83 1.96
N LYS A 159 -4.63 -8.04 0.90
CA LYS A 159 -4.18 -7.87 -0.49
C LYS A 159 -3.70 -6.46 -0.79
N SER A 160 -4.39 -5.43 -0.28
CA SER A 160 -3.99 -4.02 -0.46
C SER A 160 -2.69 -3.71 0.27
N ILE A 161 -2.55 -4.21 1.49
CA ILE A 161 -1.31 -4.07 2.28
C ILE A 161 -0.15 -4.77 1.56
N LYS A 162 -0.37 -5.99 1.04
CA LYS A 162 0.62 -6.73 0.25
C LYS A 162 1.06 -5.97 -1.00
N TYR A 163 0.12 -5.30 -1.67
CA TYR A 163 0.39 -4.47 -2.84
C TYR A 163 1.35 -3.32 -2.46
N ILE A 164 1.06 -2.56 -1.42
CA ILE A 164 1.91 -1.46 -0.95
C ILE A 164 3.27 -1.98 -0.46
N CYS A 165 3.30 -3.07 0.33
CA CYS A 165 4.55 -3.70 0.77
C CYS A 165 5.41 -4.16 -0.41
N LYS A 166 4.80 -4.62 -1.51
CA LYS A 166 5.52 -4.95 -2.75
C LYS A 166 6.23 -3.73 -3.32
N TYR A 167 5.59 -2.57 -3.33
CA TYR A 167 6.21 -1.32 -3.82
C TYR A 167 7.31 -0.80 -2.90
N VAL A 168 7.17 -0.97 -1.60
CA VAL A 168 8.24 -0.62 -0.62
C VAL A 168 9.49 -1.48 -0.83
N ASN A 169 9.31 -2.74 -1.23
CA ASN A 169 10.41 -3.69 -1.42
C ASN A 169 10.84 -3.86 -2.89
N LYS A 170 10.01 -3.39 -3.84
CA LYS A 170 10.34 -3.41 -5.25
C LYS A 170 11.27 -2.23 -5.52
N GLY A 171 12.54 -2.52 -5.80
CA GLY A 171 13.41 -1.53 -6.43
C GLY A 171 12.70 -0.95 -7.67
N SER A 172 13.07 0.24 -8.12
CA SER A 172 12.49 0.85 -9.33
C SER A 172 12.57 -0.14 -10.49
N ASP A 173 11.55 -0.08 -11.37
CA ASP A 173 11.44 -0.98 -12.52
C ASP A 173 12.74 -0.95 -13.36
N MET A 174 13.29 -2.13 -13.63
CA MET A 174 14.40 -2.27 -14.56
C MET A 174 13.88 -1.98 -15.98
N ALA A 175 14.41 -0.97 -16.62
CA ALA A 175 14.24 -0.80 -18.05
C ALA A 175 15.30 -1.69 -18.72
N VAL A 176 14.85 -2.80 -19.31
CA VAL A 176 15.73 -3.65 -20.12
C VAL A 176 15.84 -3.01 -21.49
N PHE A 177 16.98 -2.42 -21.81
CA PHE A 177 17.33 -2.03 -23.16
C PHE A 177 18.10 -3.20 -23.78
N GLY A 178 17.42 -4.04 -24.54
CA GLY A 178 18.08 -5.03 -25.40
C GLY A 178 18.68 -4.32 -26.60
N VAL A 179 19.98 -4.15 -26.63
CA VAL A 179 20.74 -3.82 -27.83
C VAL A 179 21.36 -5.12 -28.34
N GLY A 180 20.64 -5.87 -29.14
CA GLY A 180 21.21 -7.05 -29.79
C GLY A 180 20.22 -8.16 -30.08
N ASN A 181 20.34 -8.74 -31.21
CA ASN A 181 19.68 -9.88 -31.87
C ASN A 181 18.67 -10.73 -31.09
N GLU A 182 17.53 -10.95 -31.71
CA GLU A 182 16.27 -11.55 -31.25
C GLU A 182 16.33 -13.04 -30.79
N THR A 183 17.47 -13.65 -30.52
CA THR A 183 17.56 -15.12 -30.29
C THR A 183 18.40 -15.55 -29.08
N ALA A 184 18.87 -14.67 -28.23
CA ALA A 184 19.62 -15.07 -27.05
C ALA A 184 18.68 -15.13 -25.82
N SER A 185 18.61 -16.27 -25.17
CA SER A 185 18.04 -16.40 -23.83
C SER A 185 18.82 -15.46 -22.91
N ILE A 186 18.13 -14.49 -22.33
CA ILE A 186 18.75 -13.52 -21.42
C ILE A 186 19.14 -14.29 -20.15
N ASP A 187 20.43 -14.43 -19.90
CA ASP A 187 20.99 -15.00 -18.69
C ASP A 187 20.63 -14.12 -17.47
N GLU A 188 20.33 -14.73 -16.34
CA GLU A 188 20.04 -14.01 -15.09
C GLU A 188 21.19 -13.09 -14.65
N ILE A 189 22.42 -13.44 -15.02
CA ILE A 189 23.63 -12.64 -14.75
C ILE A 189 23.64 -11.38 -15.62
N ASP A 190 23.25 -11.50 -16.89
CA ASP A 190 23.10 -10.36 -17.79
C ASP A 190 21.97 -9.43 -17.35
N GLN A 191 20.87 -9.96 -16.84
CA GLN A 191 19.79 -9.17 -16.24
C GLN A 191 20.25 -8.39 -15.00
N TYR A 192 21.18 -8.91 -14.23
CA TYR A 192 21.74 -8.24 -13.06
C TYR A 192 22.73 -7.15 -13.41
N GLN A 193 23.41 -7.27 -14.56
CA GLN A 193 24.40 -6.31 -15.06
C GLN A 193 23.78 -5.21 -15.93
N VAL A 194 22.55 -5.38 -16.41
CA VAL A 194 21.84 -4.36 -17.18
C VAL A 194 21.60 -3.13 -16.33
N GLY A 195 22.16 -2.03 -16.74
CA GLY A 195 22.02 -0.74 -16.07
C GLY A 195 20.56 -0.30 -15.97
N ARG A 196 20.13 0.09 -14.78
CA ARG A 196 18.80 0.63 -14.55
C ARG A 196 18.72 2.05 -15.05
N TYR A 197 17.69 2.36 -15.85
CA TYR A 197 17.39 3.74 -16.20
C TYR A 197 16.86 4.50 -14.97
N ILE A 198 17.54 5.57 -14.58
CA ILE A 198 17.12 6.48 -13.52
C ILE A 198 16.71 7.79 -14.20
N SER A 199 15.44 8.20 -13.99
CA SER A 199 14.97 9.50 -14.48
C SER A 199 15.70 10.65 -13.77
N SER A 200 15.78 11.81 -14.40
CA SER A 200 16.40 13.00 -13.81
C SER A 200 15.79 13.37 -12.43
N ASN A 201 14.48 13.25 -12.31
CA ASN A 201 13.77 13.51 -11.03
C ASN A 201 14.19 12.52 -9.94
N GLU A 202 14.29 11.23 -10.27
CA GLU A 202 14.77 10.23 -9.32
C GLU A 202 16.24 10.46 -8.94
N ALA A 203 17.07 10.83 -9.92
CA ALA A 203 18.47 11.13 -9.68
C ALA A 203 18.64 12.29 -8.70
N VAL A 204 17.93 13.40 -8.90
CA VAL A 204 17.94 14.56 -8.01
C VAL A 204 17.48 14.16 -6.60
N TRP A 205 16.39 13.38 -6.49
CA TRP A 205 15.87 12.90 -5.21
C TRP A 205 16.90 12.10 -4.42
N ARG A 206 17.64 11.23 -5.11
CA ARG A 206 18.72 10.40 -4.51
C ARG A 206 19.95 11.21 -4.15
N ILE A 207 20.38 12.14 -5.02
CA ILE A 207 21.54 13.02 -4.77
C ILE A 207 21.29 13.88 -3.53
N LEU A 208 20.08 14.42 -3.40
CA LEU A 208 19.68 15.23 -2.23
C LEU A 208 19.32 14.38 -1.01
N SER A 209 19.42 13.05 -1.09
CA SER A 209 19.12 12.10 -0.01
C SER A 209 17.71 12.23 0.56
N PHE A 210 16.73 12.61 -0.26
CA PHE A 210 15.32 12.61 0.16
C PHE A 210 14.85 11.18 0.42
N PRO A 211 14.07 10.94 1.49
CA PRO A 211 13.57 9.61 1.80
C PRO A 211 12.60 9.12 0.70
N ILE A 212 12.85 7.90 0.23
CA ILE A 212 12.02 7.23 -0.78
C ILE A 212 10.90 6.44 -0.12
N HIS A 213 11.11 5.99 1.09
CA HIS A 213 10.11 5.33 1.92
C HIS A 213 10.34 5.65 3.38
N GLU A 214 9.25 5.76 4.10
CA GLU A 214 9.28 6.01 5.54
C GLU A 214 8.07 5.35 6.20
N ARG A 215 8.19 5.07 7.49
CA ARG A 215 7.14 4.40 8.25
C ARG A 215 7.21 4.74 9.74
N HIS A 216 6.06 4.82 10.35
CA HIS A 216 5.92 5.06 11.78
C HIS A 216 4.76 4.20 12.36
N PRO A 217 4.95 3.45 13.45
CA PRO A 217 6.22 3.17 14.11
C PRO A 217 7.15 2.28 13.28
N THR A 218 8.38 2.07 13.75
CA THR A 218 9.33 1.16 13.10
C THR A 218 8.74 -0.25 13.04
N VAL A 219 8.72 -0.84 11.84
CA VAL A 219 8.28 -2.22 11.65
C VAL A 219 9.39 -3.17 12.06
N VAL A 220 9.08 -4.07 12.97
CA VAL A 220 9.98 -5.15 13.36
C VAL A 220 9.54 -6.42 12.64
N HIS A 221 10.46 -7.04 11.91
CA HIS A 221 10.19 -8.30 11.24
C HIS A 221 10.32 -9.45 12.23
N LEU A 222 9.21 -10.15 12.48
CA LEU A 222 9.17 -11.35 13.29
C LEU A 222 9.11 -12.58 12.39
N ALA A 223 10.11 -13.47 12.51
CA ALA A 223 10.15 -14.70 11.73
C ALA A 223 9.07 -15.69 12.22
N VAL A 224 8.39 -16.34 11.27
CA VAL A 224 7.46 -17.43 11.54
C VAL A 224 7.86 -18.61 10.66
N HIS A 225 8.10 -19.75 11.27
CA HIS A 225 8.45 -20.98 10.58
C HIS A 225 8.04 -22.19 11.42
N LEU A 226 7.95 -23.35 10.80
CA LEU A 226 7.75 -24.62 11.50
C LEU A 226 8.99 -24.97 12.32
N GLU A 227 8.85 -25.90 13.24
CA GLU A 227 9.98 -26.46 13.96
C GLU A 227 11.03 -26.98 12.98
N ASN A 228 12.29 -26.58 13.19
CA ASN A 228 13.42 -26.84 12.30
C ASN A 228 13.26 -26.35 10.85
N GLY A 229 12.23 -25.56 10.54
CA GLY A 229 11.94 -25.00 9.21
C GLY A 229 12.52 -23.59 8.96
N GLN A 230 13.44 -23.12 9.78
CA GLN A 230 14.09 -21.80 9.60
C GLN A 230 14.95 -21.78 8.33
N ARG A 231 14.91 -20.65 7.61
CA ARG A 231 15.85 -20.41 6.51
C ARG A 231 17.23 -20.13 7.05
N VAL A 232 18.22 -20.88 6.56
CA VAL A 232 19.62 -20.70 6.93
C VAL A 232 20.39 -20.27 5.69
N TYR A 233 21.03 -19.11 5.79
CA TYR A 233 21.95 -18.62 4.74
C TYR A 233 23.37 -19.06 5.09
N PHE A 234 24.07 -19.66 4.12
CA PHE A 234 25.40 -20.18 4.31
C PHE A 234 26.28 -19.93 3.07
N THR A 235 27.58 -19.89 3.29
CA THR A 235 28.61 -19.95 2.25
C THR A 235 29.16 -21.37 2.21
N THR A 236 29.85 -21.73 1.13
CA THR A 236 30.50 -23.05 1.00
C THR A 236 31.37 -23.38 2.20
N GLU A 237 32.06 -22.40 2.77
CA GLU A 237 32.97 -22.55 3.90
C GLU A 237 32.28 -22.84 5.23
N ASN A 238 31.09 -22.25 5.45
CA ASN A 238 30.39 -22.34 6.74
C ASN A 238 29.15 -23.26 6.70
N ALA A 239 28.87 -23.92 5.56
CA ALA A 239 27.67 -24.74 5.34
C ALA A 239 27.51 -25.81 6.44
N ARG A 240 28.59 -26.56 6.73
CA ARG A 240 28.56 -27.62 7.74
C ARG A 240 28.30 -27.09 9.16
N ALA A 241 28.95 -26.01 9.53
CA ALA A 241 28.75 -25.38 10.83
C ALA A 241 27.36 -24.84 11.01
N ARG A 242 26.80 -24.21 9.95
CA ARG A 242 25.44 -23.69 9.92
C ARG A 242 24.35 -24.78 9.92
N ALA A 243 24.64 -25.94 9.33
CA ALA A 243 23.73 -27.08 9.37
C ALA A 243 23.67 -27.71 10.77
N LEU A 244 24.81 -27.81 11.47
CA LEU A 244 24.87 -28.37 12.82
C LEU A 244 24.34 -27.41 13.89
N SER A 245 24.55 -26.10 13.72
CA SER A 245 24.10 -25.06 14.65
C SER A 245 23.52 -23.86 13.88
N PRO A 246 22.28 -23.97 13.45
CA PRO A 246 21.63 -22.88 12.74
C PRO A 246 21.44 -21.66 13.66
N PRO A 247 21.63 -20.43 13.15
CA PRO A 247 21.49 -19.24 13.96
C PRO A 247 20.04 -19.06 14.42
N HIS A 248 19.86 -18.52 15.61
CA HIS A 248 18.53 -18.19 16.10
C HIS A 248 17.82 -17.20 15.17
N THR A 249 16.54 -17.50 14.89
CA THR A 249 15.59 -16.55 14.35
C THR A 249 14.96 -15.76 15.48
N THR A 250 14.19 -14.71 15.18
CA THR A 250 13.41 -14.02 16.20
C THR A 250 12.45 -14.97 16.92
N LEU A 251 11.88 -15.98 16.21
CA LEU A 251 10.98 -16.96 16.81
C LEU A 251 11.70 -17.87 17.82
N THR A 252 12.81 -18.50 17.41
CA THR A 252 13.54 -19.39 18.31
C THR A 252 14.18 -18.64 19.48
N ALA A 253 14.61 -17.40 19.26
CA ALA A 253 15.11 -16.53 20.33
C ALA A 253 13.98 -16.08 21.30
N PHE A 254 12.75 -15.96 20.83
CA PHE A 254 11.60 -15.70 21.70
C PHE A 254 11.37 -16.87 22.65
N PHE A 255 11.41 -18.11 22.17
CA PHE A 255 11.28 -19.27 23.06
C PHE A 255 12.41 -19.34 24.09
N SER A 256 13.66 -19.04 23.68
CA SER A 256 14.76 -18.94 24.65
C SER A 256 14.52 -17.84 25.67
N LEU A 257 14.05 -16.66 25.22
CA LEU A 257 13.72 -15.56 26.11
C LEU A 257 12.62 -15.93 27.14
N CYS A 258 11.60 -16.67 26.71
CA CYS A 258 10.53 -17.14 27.60
C CYS A 258 11.03 -18.16 28.65
N GLY A 259 12.13 -18.87 28.35
CA GLY A 259 12.81 -19.72 29.33
C GLY A 259 13.54 -18.93 30.40
N ASP A 260 14.15 -17.80 30.03
CA ASP A 260 15.05 -17.02 30.88
C ASP A 260 14.35 -15.86 31.60
N ASP A 261 13.23 -15.33 31.06
CA ASP A 261 12.52 -14.15 31.57
C ASP A 261 11.03 -14.43 31.79
N MET A 262 10.62 -14.45 33.05
CA MET A 262 9.23 -14.73 33.48
C MET A 262 8.24 -13.70 32.93
N PHE A 263 8.63 -12.43 32.75
CA PHE A 263 7.78 -11.43 32.15
C PHE A 263 7.58 -11.69 30.66
N ALA A 264 8.66 -12.04 29.93
CA ALA A 264 8.54 -12.38 28.53
C ALA A 264 7.62 -13.57 28.27
N LYS A 265 7.56 -14.51 29.20
CA LYS A 265 6.65 -15.66 29.15
C LYS A 265 5.15 -15.28 29.17
N THR A 266 4.82 -14.11 29.69
CA THR A 266 3.43 -13.60 29.73
C THR A 266 3.02 -12.86 28.45
N LEU A 267 3.97 -12.59 27.56
CA LEU A 267 3.76 -11.83 26.33
C LEU A 267 3.42 -12.73 25.14
N LEU A 268 2.56 -12.22 24.26
CA LEU A 268 2.45 -12.78 22.93
C LEU A 268 3.71 -12.45 22.11
N TYR A 269 4.06 -13.30 21.17
CA TYR A 269 5.24 -13.09 20.33
C TYR A 269 5.21 -11.73 19.59
N SER A 270 4.02 -11.31 19.16
CA SER A 270 3.80 -10.00 18.53
C SER A 270 3.98 -8.80 19.48
N GLU A 271 3.91 -9.00 20.79
CA GLU A 271 4.05 -7.95 21.81
C GLU A 271 5.51 -7.75 22.26
N VAL A 272 6.36 -8.75 22.00
CA VAL A 272 7.77 -8.73 22.41
C VAL A 272 8.50 -7.47 21.98
N PRO A 273 8.34 -6.97 20.72
CA PRO A 273 9.02 -5.75 20.28
C PRO A 273 8.67 -4.49 21.08
N THR A 274 7.57 -4.50 21.81
CA THR A 274 7.20 -3.39 22.71
C THR A 274 8.18 -3.25 23.87
N TYR A 275 8.61 -4.37 24.44
CA TYR A 275 9.41 -4.42 25.66
C TYR A 275 10.86 -4.80 25.43
N TYR A 276 11.16 -5.45 24.30
CA TYR A 276 12.49 -5.95 23.95
C TYR A 276 12.91 -5.44 22.55
N THR A 277 14.21 -5.30 22.36
CA THR A 277 14.81 -5.00 21.06
C THR A 277 15.52 -6.23 20.52
N TRP A 278 15.41 -6.46 19.22
CA TRP A 278 16.17 -7.52 18.54
C TRP A 278 17.59 -7.08 18.27
N ASN A 279 18.57 -7.80 18.81
CA ASN A 279 19.96 -7.63 18.43
C ASN A 279 20.30 -8.59 17.29
N ALA A 280 20.43 -8.04 16.07
CA ALA A 280 20.66 -8.83 14.86
C ALA A 280 22.04 -9.53 14.85
N SER A 281 23.05 -8.96 15.50
CA SER A 281 24.40 -9.54 15.58
C SER A 281 24.43 -10.69 16.59
N ALA A 282 23.90 -10.48 17.78
CA ALA A 282 23.85 -11.50 18.83
C ALA A 282 22.74 -12.53 18.66
N LYS A 283 21.79 -12.30 17.72
CA LYS A 283 20.59 -13.13 17.52
C LYS A 283 19.78 -13.36 18.80
N LYS A 284 19.64 -12.32 19.62
CA LYS A 284 18.94 -12.35 20.91
C LYS A 284 18.08 -11.13 21.12
N PHE A 285 17.02 -11.28 21.90
CA PHE A 285 16.25 -10.16 22.43
C PHE A 285 16.95 -9.55 23.66
N GLN A 286 16.88 -8.22 23.74
CA GLN A 286 17.42 -7.45 24.86
C GLN A 286 16.32 -6.54 25.41
N ARG A 287 16.15 -6.49 26.73
CA ARG A 287 15.15 -5.65 27.36
C ARG A 287 15.40 -4.18 27.05
N ARG A 288 14.33 -3.45 26.71
CA ARG A 288 14.42 -2.01 26.45
C ARG A 288 14.76 -1.26 27.72
N LYS A 289 15.71 -0.33 27.64
CA LYS A 289 16.08 0.55 28.76
C LYS A 289 14.99 1.57 29.08
N GLN A 290 14.23 2.00 28.08
CA GLN A 290 13.08 2.89 28.21
C GLN A 290 11.91 2.26 27.47
N VAL A 291 10.86 1.94 28.20
CA VAL A 291 9.56 1.52 27.61
C VAL A 291 8.72 2.77 27.45
N LYS A 292 8.76 3.40 26.28
CA LYS A 292 7.66 4.26 25.86
C LYS A 292 6.58 3.32 25.34
N ALA A 293 5.40 3.37 25.95
CA ALA A 293 4.24 2.68 25.43
C ALA A 293 4.02 3.14 23.99
N VAL A 294 4.28 2.27 23.03
CA VAL A 294 3.98 2.52 21.62
C VAL A 294 2.51 2.15 21.46
N GLU A 295 1.63 3.13 21.57
CA GLU A 295 0.21 2.96 21.28
C GLU A 295 0.07 2.52 19.82
N GLY A 296 -0.56 1.39 19.60
CA GLY A 296 -0.98 0.92 18.29
C GLY A 296 0.03 0.04 17.55
N HIS A 297 0.28 -1.16 18.06
CA HIS A 297 0.92 -2.22 17.25
C HIS A 297 -0.10 -2.75 16.25
N THR A 298 0.15 -2.49 14.97
CA THR A 298 -0.56 -3.16 13.89
C THR A 298 0.19 -4.44 13.57
N ASN A 299 -0.45 -5.58 13.84
CA ASN A 299 0.10 -6.87 13.45
C ASN A 299 0.05 -7.00 11.92
N LEU A 300 1.19 -6.83 11.26
CA LEU A 300 1.35 -7.18 9.86
C LEU A 300 1.70 -8.67 9.79
N TYR A 301 0.74 -9.48 9.37
CA TYR A 301 0.97 -10.90 9.13
C TYR A 301 1.62 -11.05 7.76
N SER A 302 2.82 -11.62 7.74
CA SER A 302 3.41 -12.13 6.51
C SER A 302 2.80 -13.50 6.22
N THR A 303 2.11 -13.66 5.09
CA THR A 303 1.84 -14.99 4.56
C THR A 303 3.17 -15.55 4.08
N ASP A 304 3.67 -16.60 4.72
CA ASP A 304 4.78 -17.36 4.21
C ASP A 304 4.44 -18.07 2.87
N ALA A 305 5.40 -18.73 2.26
CA ALA A 305 5.22 -19.43 0.99
C ALA A 305 4.10 -20.51 1.00
N LEU A 306 3.54 -20.83 2.16
CA LEU A 306 2.49 -21.81 2.37
C LEU A 306 1.10 -21.18 2.56
N GLY A 307 0.98 -19.85 2.57
CA GLY A 307 -0.30 -19.15 2.62
C GLY A 307 -1.10 -19.36 3.92
N ARG A 308 -0.48 -19.79 5.00
CA ARG A 308 -1.14 -20.02 6.28
C ARG A 308 -0.99 -18.80 7.19
N LEU A 309 -2.13 -18.30 7.64
CA LEU A 309 -2.20 -17.31 8.73
C LEU A 309 -2.09 -18.09 10.05
N TYR A 310 -1.02 -17.88 10.80
CA TYR A 310 -0.95 -18.34 12.17
C TYR A 310 -1.40 -17.22 13.09
N THR A 311 -2.58 -17.38 13.67
CA THR A 311 -2.98 -16.69 14.90
C THR A 311 -2.40 -17.49 16.06
N VAL A 312 -1.48 -16.90 16.79
CA VAL A 312 -1.05 -17.40 18.10
C VAL A 312 -1.78 -16.61 19.16
#